data_3a5bf0725f64f2b1c673ece06d2b42a5
#
_entry.id   3a5bf0725f64f2b1c673ece06d2b42a5
#
_cell.length_a   1.000
_cell.length_b   1.000
_cell.length_c   1.000
_cell.angle_alpha   90.00
_cell.angle_beta   90.00
_cell.angle_gamma   90.00
#
_symmetry.space_group_name_H-M   'P 1'
#
loop_
_entity.id
_entity.type
_entity.pdbx_description
1 polymer ?
#
loop_
_entity_poly.entity_id
_entity_poly.type
_entity_poly.pdbx_seq_one_letter_code
_entity_poly.pdbx_strand_id
1 'polypeptide(L)'
;MNTFVNFNANPKNKLGCDCVVRAISTAMREDWITVYRELCDLGAELYDMPFNKDVFGEYLKRKGWIWHPCKSENGKRPKVCNFDKANSAILRVANHLVYVSNHEYYDTWDCGIKSVYGYWTKLN
;
A
#
# COMPACT_ATOMS: atom_id res chain seq x y z
N MET A 1 3.48 2.80 19.05
CA MET A 1 3.03 1.66 18.25
C MET A 1 1.81 2.00 17.43
N ASN A 2 1.71 1.42 16.24
CA ASN A 2 0.56 1.68 15.37
C ASN A 2 -0.61 0.76 15.75
N THR A 3 -1.82 1.28 15.60
CA THR A 3 -3.05 0.58 15.96
C THR A 3 -3.74 0.09 14.69
N PHE A 4 -4.22 -1.15 14.71
CA PHE A 4 -4.99 -1.71 13.61
C PHE A 4 -6.38 -1.07 13.54
N VAL A 5 -6.78 -0.66 12.34
CA VAL A 5 -8.13 -0.18 12.05
C VAL A 5 -8.73 -1.07 10.98
N ASN A 6 -9.81 -1.77 11.30
CA ASN A 6 -10.50 -2.61 10.32
C ASN A 6 -11.28 -1.71 9.37
N PHE A 7 -10.83 -1.64 8.12
CA PHE A 7 -11.42 -0.77 7.11
C PHE A 7 -11.31 -1.44 5.74
N ASN A 8 -12.42 -1.51 5.03
CA ASN A 8 -12.45 -2.03 3.67
C ASN A 8 -12.83 -0.92 2.70
N ALA A 9 -11.88 -0.46 1.89
CA ALA A 9 -12.10 0.57 0.89
C ALA A 9 -12.99 0.11 -0.28
N ASN A 10 -13.21 -1.21 -0.41
CA ASN A 10 -14.07 -1.74 -1.45
C ASN A 10 -15.53 -1.40 -1.12
N PRO A 11 -16.25 -0.63 -1.95
CA PRO A 11 -17.61 -0.17 -1.62
C PRO A 11 -18.65 -1.29 -1.58
N LYS A 12 -18.33 -2.47 -2.11
CA LYS A 12 -19.18 -3.66 -2.03
C LYS A 12 -18.80 -4.57 -0.87
N ASN A 13 -17.86 -4.15 -0.02
CA ASN A 13 -17.36 -4.91 1.12
C ASN A 13 -16.86 -6.30 0.76
N LYS A 14 -16.38 -6.49 -0.46
CA LYS A 14 -15.84 -7.79 -0.88
C LYS A 14 -14.49 -8.02 -0.21
N LEU A 15 -14.26 -9.26 0.21
CA LEU A 15 -13.00 -9.71 0.77
C LEU A 15 -12.24 -10.48 -0.32
N GLY A 16 -11.62 -9.73 -1.23
CA GLY A 16 -10.87 -10.31 -2.33
C GLY A 16 -9.38 -10.00 -2.25
N CYS A 17 -8.66 -10.36 -3.30
CA CYS A 17 -7.22 -10.11 -3.41
C CYS A 17 -6.97 -8.69 -3.96
N ASP A 18 -7.61 -7.69 -3.37
CA ASP A 18 -7.58 -6.31 -3.84
C ASP A 18 -6.76 -5.37 -2.94
N CYS A 19 -5.79 -5.91 -2.21
CA CYS A 19 -4.99 -5.13 -1.27
C CYS A 19 -4.29 -3.94 -1.92
N VAL A 20 -3.83 -4.07 -3.16
CA VAL A 20 -3.19 -2.97 -3.89
C VAL A 20 -4.17 -1.82 -4.09
N VAL A 21 -5.38 -2.13 -4.58
CA VAL A 21 -6.40 -1.10 -4.80
C VAL A 21 -6.84 -0.47 -3.48
N ARG A 22 -7.08 -1.28 -2.46
CA ARG A 22 -7.51 -0.80 -1.15
C ARG A 22 -6.48 0.15 -0.51
N ALA A 23 -5.21 -0.26 -0.50
CA ALA A 23 -4.16 0.56 0.09
C ALA A 23 -3.99 1.90 -0.66
N ILE A 24 -3.96 1.84 -1.98
CA ILE A 24 -3.77 3.04 -2.80
C ILE A 24 -4.99 3.97 -2.72
N SER A 25 -6.20 3.43 -2.83
CA SER A 25 -7.41 4.25 -2.75
C SER A 25 -7.54 4.94 -1.39
N THR A 26 -7.21 4.24 -0.32
CA THR A 26 -7.21 4.82 1.03
C THR A 26 -6.16 5.92 1.15
N ALA A 27 -4.94 5.66 0.68
CA ALA A 27 -3.84 6.61 0.77
C ALA A 27 -4.12 7.87 -0.04
N MET A 28 -4.71 7.74 -1.22
CA MET A 28 -4.96 8.85 -2.14
C MET A 28 -6.32 9.51 -1.92
N ARG A 29 -7.16 8.93 -1.08
CA ARG A 29 -8.55 9.37 -0.86
C ARG A 29 -9.33 9.40 -2.18
N GLU A 30 -9.13 8.37 -2.99
CA GLU A 30 -9.79 8.18 -4.27
C GLU A 30 -10.75 7.00 -4.20
N ASP A 31 -11.75 7.01 -5.09
CA ASP A 31 -12.67 5.88 -5.19
C ASP A 31 -11.93 4.60 -5.60
N TRP A 32 -12.31 3.48 -4.99
CA TRP A 32 -11.78 2.17 -5.31
C TRP A 32 -11.84 1.87 -6.80
N ILE A 33 -12.99 2.15 -7.43
CA ILE A 33 -13.18 1.84 -8.86
C ILE A 33 -12.29 2.72 -9.76
N THR A 34 -12.05 3.97 -9.38
CA THR A 34 -11.17 4.86 -10.13
C THR A 34 -9.75 4.33 -10.12
N VAL A 35 -9.24 3.97 -8.95
CA VAL A 35 -7.90 3.39 -8.82
C VAL A 35 -7.80 2.07 -9.58
N TYR A 36 -8.82 1.22 -9.45
CA TYR A 36 -8.85 -0.06 -10.16
C TYR A 36 -8.73 0.12 -11.67
N ARG A 37 -9.54 1.03 -12.24
CA ARG A 37 -9.52 1.30 -13.68
C ARG A 37 -8.20 1.89 -14.14
N GLU A 38 -7.65 2.81 -13.38
CA GLU A 38 -6.35 3.42 -13.72
C GLU A 38 -5.22 2.40 -13.70
N LEU A 39 -5.24 1.49 -12.74
CA LEU A 39 -4.25 0.41 -12.69
C LEU A 39 -4.41 -0.55 -13.88
N CYS A 40 -5.64 -0.86 -14.26
CA CYS A 40 -5.91 -1.70 -15.44
C CYS A 40 -5.42 -1.03 -16.72
N ASP A 41 -5.68 0.27 -16.87
CA ASP A 41 -5.22 1.04 -18.03
C ASP A 41 -3.70 1.06 -18.12
N LEU A 42 -3.03 1.27 -16.99
CA LEU A 42 -1.58 1.26 -16.95
C LEU A 42 -1.02 -0.14 -17.23
N GLY A 43 -1.65 -1.17 -16.68
CA GLY A 43 -1.29 -2.55 -16.99
C GLY A 43 -1.37 -2.84 -18.49
N ALA A 44 -2.43 -2.38 -19.14
CA ALA A 44 -2.58 -2.51 -20.58
C ALA A 44 -1.48 -1.76 -21.33
N GLU A 45 -1.14 -0.55 -20.89
CA GLU A 45 -0.05 0.24 -21.48
C GLU A 45 1.29 -0.49 -21.38
N LEU A 46 1.55 -1.13 -20.23
CA LEU A 46 2.82 -1.80 -19.95
C LEU A 46 2.83 -3.28 -20.35
N TYR A 47 1.70 -3.79 -20.90
CA TYR A 47 1.55 -5.21 -21.25
C TYR A 47 1.78 -6.12 -20.05
N ASP A 48 1.24 -5.74 -18.88
CA ASP A 48 1.44 -6.46 -17.63
C ASP A 48 0.16 -6.47 -16.79
N MET A 49 0.12 -7.35 -15.80
CA MET A 49 -1.04 -7.46 -14.92
C MET A 49 -1.15 -6.23 -14.01
N PRO A 50 -2.37 -5.71 -13.80
CA PRO A 50 -2.52 -4.44 -13.08
C PRO A 50 -2.01 -4.45 -11.65
N PHE A 51 -1.93 -5.62 -11.01
CA PHE A 51 -1.51 -5.71 -9.61
C PHE A 51 -0.09 -6.22 -9.45
N ASN A 52 0.67 -6.29 -10.53
CA ASN A 52 2.10 -6.58 -10.46
C ASN A 52 2.84 -5.35 -9.94
N LYS A 53 3.92 -5.63 -9.22
CA LYS A 53 4.75 -4.60 -8.60
C LYS A 53 5.22 -3.55 -9.60
N ASP A 54 5.60 -3.96 -10.82
CA ASP A 54 6.07 -3.03 -11.83
C ASP A 54 4.97 -2.07 -12.27
N VAL A 55 3.72 -2.53 -12.29
CA VAL A 55 2.58 -1.69 -12.67
C VAL A 55 2.21 -0.73 -11.54
N PHE A 56 1.95 -1.24 -10.33
CA PHE A 56 1.54 -0.32 -9.27
C PHE A 56 2.70 0.56 -8.79
N GLY A 57 3.94 0.12 -8.91
CA GLY A 57 5.11 0.96 -8.64
C GLY A 57 5.20 2.13 -9.61
N GLU A 58 5.00 1.88 -10.91
CA GLU A 58 4.97 2.94 -11.91
C GLU A 58 3.77 3.88 -11.71
N TYR A 59 2.60 3.31 -11.36
CA TYR A 59 1.41 4.08 -11.04
C TYR A 59 1.68 5.08 -9.91
N LEU A 60 2.25 4.61 -8.82
CA LEU A 60 2.56 5.45 -7.67
C LEU A 60 3.60 6.51 -8.02
N LYS A 61 4.62 6.16 -8.80
CA LYS A 61 5.62 7.10 -9.27
C LYS A 61 4.99 8.23 -10.08
N ARG A 62 4.10 7.90 -11.02
CA ARG A 62 3.39 8.90 -11.83
C ARG A 62 2.49 9.81 -10.99
N LYS A 63 2.00 9.31 -9.86
CA LYS A 63 1.15 10.08 -8.94
C LYS A 63 1.95 10.88 -7.92
N GLY A 64 3.29 10.87 -8.02
CA GLY A 64 4.14 11.68 -7.15
C GLY A 64 4.60 10.99 -5.87
N TRP A 65 4.45 9.68 -5.80
CA TRP A 65 4.95 8.90 -4.66
C TRP A 65 6.40 8.49 -4.87
N ILE A 66 7.16 8.44 -3.80
CA ILE A 66 8.58 8.07 -3.82
C ILE A 66 8.78 6.76 -3.06
N TRP A 67 9.49 5.83 -3.69
CA TRP A 67 9.83 4.54 -3.09
C TRP A 67 11.06 4.66 -2.19
N HIS A 68 10.95 4.06 -1.00
CA HIS A 68 12.05 3.96 -0.05
C HIS A 68 12.23 2.49 0.31
N PRO A 69 13.36 1.86 -0.06
CA PRO A 69 13.62 0.50 0.39
C PRO A 69 13.88 0.48 1.89
N CYS A 70 13.37 -0.54 2.56
CA CYS A 70 13.53 -0.71 3.98
C CYS A 70 14.51 -1.86 4.22
N LYS A 71 15.79 -1.51 4.36
CA LYS A 71 16.85 -2.51 4.52
C LYS A 71 16.81 -3.10 5.91
N SER A 72 17.22 -4.38 5.99
CA SER A 72 17.38 -5.04 7.27
C SER A 72 18.53 -4.42 8.07
N GLU A 73 18.26 -4.02 9.31
CA GLU A 73 19.28 -3.55 10.24
C GLU A 73 19.42 -4.61 11.34
N ASN A 74 20.63 -5.11 11.56
CA ASN A 74 20.91 -6.18 12.53
C ASN A 74 20.00 -7.40 12.29
N GLY A 75 19.76 -7.74 11.03
CA GLY A 75 18.91 -8.86 10.67
C GLY A 75 17.41 -8.62 10.84
N LYS A 76 17.00 -7.38 11.12
CA LYS A 76 15.59 -7.06 11.38
C LYS A 76 15.11 -5.90 10.53
N ARG A 77 13.88 -6.04 10.03
CA ARG A 77 13.12 -4.95 9.42
C ARG A 77 12.02 -4.52 10.37
N PRO A 78 11.54 -3.27 10.30
CA PRO A 78 10.37 -2.89 11.08
C PRO A 78 9.17 -3.72 10.63
N LYS A 79 8.23 -3.90 11.56
CA LYS A 79 6.93 -4.51 11.25
C LYS A 79 5.93 -3.40 11.03
N VAL A 80 4.79 -3.74 10.44
CA VAL A 80 3.72 -2.75 10.23
C VAL A 80 3.34 -2.09 11.55
N CYS A 81 3.19 -2.88 12.61
CA CYS A 81 2.75 -2.37 13.91
C CYS A 81 3.74 -1.42 14.59
N ASN A 82 5.02 -1.47 14.24
CA ASN A 82 6.02 -0.57 14.83
C ASN A 82 6.72 0.32 13.80
N PHE A 83 6.18 0.39 12.58
CA PHE A 83 6.72 1.27 11.55
C PHE A 83 6.62 2.73 11.98
N ASP A 84 7.74 3.46 11.94
CA ASP A 84 7.83 4.85 12.40
C ASP A 84 8.69 5.73 11.48
N LYS A 85 8.98 5.28 10.26
CA LYS A 85 9.86 6.01 9.35
C LYS A 85 9.16 7.15 8.60
N ALA A 86 7.83 7.20 8.64
CA ALA A 86 7.03 8.28 8.06
C ALA A 86 5.69 8.32 8.77
N ASN A 87 5.08 9.50 8.82
CA ASN A 87 3.76 9.66 9.44
C ASN A 87 2.65 9.02 8.59
N SER A 88 2.79 9.10 7.28
CA SER A 88 1.85 8.48 6.33
C SER A 88 2.63 7.81 5.21
N ALA A 89 2.31 6.57 4.92
CA ALA A 89 3.02 5.80 3.89
C ALA A 89 2.18 4.62 3.44
N ILE A 90 2.46 4.15 2.21
CA ILE A 90 1.98 2.86 1.73
C ILE A 90 3.11 1.88 1.97
N LEU A 91 2.87 0.85 2.78
CA LEU A 91 3.88 -0.13 3.14
C LEU A 91 3.77 -1.37 2.25
N ARG A 92 4.93 -1.84 1.78
CA ARG A 92 5.01 -3.11 1.06
C ARG A 92 5.52 -4.19 2.00
N VAL A 93 4.70 -5.21 2.14
CA VAL A 93 5.05 -6.42 2.89
C VAL A 93 4.96 -7.62 1.95
N ALA A 94 5.14 -8.85 2.46
CA ALA A 94 5.10 -10.04 1.62
C ALA A 94 3.72 -10.18 0.96
N ASN A 95 3.67 -10.08 -0.37
CA ASN A 95 2.47 -10.25 -1.19
C ASN A 95 1.29 -9.36 -0.77
N HIS A 96 1.58 -8.17 -0.23
CA HIS A 96 0.52 -7.34 0.36
C HIS A 96 0.96 -5.88 0.45
N LEU A 97 -0.01 -4.96 0.31
CA LEU A 97 0.18 -3.54 0.58
C LEU A 97 -0.78 -3.11 1.68
N VAL A 98 -0.33 -2.17 2.51
CA VAL A 98 -1.15 -1.59 3.57
C VAL A 98 -0.82 -0.11 3.72
N TYR A 99 -1.84 0.72 4.01
CA TYR A 99 -1.65 2.14 4.27
C TYR A 99 -1.56 2.39 5.76
N VAL A 100 -0.57 3.18 6.18
CA VAL A 100 -0.42 3.66 7.56
C VAL A 100 -0.48 5.17 7.56
N SER A 101 -1.17 5.73 8.56
CA SER A 101 -1.26 7.18 8.76
C SER A 101 -1.58 7.49 10.21
N ASN A 102 -0.86 8.45 10.80
CA ASN A 102 -1.11 8.92 12.17
C ASN A 102 -1.17 7.77 13.18
N HIS A 103 -0.23 6.83 13.09
CA HIS A 103 -0.11 5.67 13.99
C HIS A 103 -1.28 4.69 13.88
N GLU A 104 -1.95 4.66 12.72
CA GLU A 104 -3.00 3.69 12.42
C GLU A 104 -2.71 3.03 11.08
N TYR A 105 -2.94 1.72 10.98
CA TYR A 105 -2.86 1.02 9.70
C TYR A 105 -4.21 0.41 9.36
N TYR A 106 -4.62 0.56 8.10
CA TYR A 106 -5.97 0.30 7.62
C TYR A 106 -5.99 -0.93 6.72
N ASP A 107 -6.72 -1.96 7.14
CA ASP A 107 -6.77 -3.20 6.38
C ASP A 107 -8.03 -3.98 6.75
N THR A 108 -8.28 -5.06 6.02
CA THR A 108 -9.39 -5.98 6.32
C THR A 108 -8.98 -7.10 7.28
N TRP A 109 -7.68 -7.19 7.59
CA TRP A 109 -7.14 -8.12 8.58
C TRP A 109 -5.89 -7.51 9.20
N ASP A 110 -5.57 -7.94 10.40
CA ASP A 110 -4.44 -7.36 11.13
C ASP A 110 -3.12 -7.91 10.60
N CYS A 111 -2.45 -7.13 9.75
CA CYS A 111 -1.15 -7.47 9.19
C CYS A 111 0.02 -6.90 10.00
N GLY A 112 -0.22 -6.49 11.25
CA GLY A 112 0.75 -5.78 12.08
C GLY A 112 2.08 -6.51 12.30
N ILE A 113 2.08 -7.84 12.26
CA ILE A 113 3.31 -8.63 12.46
C ILE A 113 4.16 -8.78 11.20
N LYS A 114 3.67 -8.33 10.05
CA LYS A 114 4.40 -8.46 8.78
C LYS A 114 5.57 -7.50 8.70
N SER A 115 6.69 -7.98 8.17
CA SER A 115 7.88 -7.18 7.96
C SER A 115 7.72 -6.24 6.79
N VAL A 116 8.18 -5.00 6.92
CA VAL A 116 8.10 -3.98 5.89
C VAL A 116 9.35 -4.05 5.03
N TYR A 117 9.19 -4.37 3.75
CA TYR A 117 10.30 -4.44 2.79
C TYR A 117 10.62 -3.08 2.19
N GLY A 118 9.67 -2.19 2.17
CA GLY A 118 9.84 -0.85 1.68
C GLY A 118 8.51 -0.10 1.77
N TYR A 119 8.55 1.17 1.43
CA TYR A 119 7.36 2.01 1.56
C TYR A 119 7.42 3.17 0.58
N TRP A 120 6.24 3.71 0.28
CA TRP A 120 6.10 4.91 -0.55
C TRP A 120 5.60 6.06 0.30
N THR A 121 6.21 7.22 0.11
CA THR A 121 5.71 8.48 0.67
C THR A 121 5.40 9.44 -0.47
N LYS A 122 4.46 10.34 -0.22
CA LYS A 122 4.10 11.33 -1.24
C LYS A 122 4.79 12.66 -0.94
N LEU A 123 5.37 13.25 -1.98
CA LEU A 123 5.86 14.62 -1.90
C LEU A 123 4.68 15.59 -1.85
N ASN A 124 4.77 16.54 -0.96
CA ASN A 124 3.81 17.64 -0.89
C ASN A 124 4.26 18.80 -1.77
#